data_bdefde9fcbe5bab7a1a4e65f7007a383
#
_entry.id   bdefde9fcbe5bab7a1a4e65f7007a383
#
_cell.length_a   1.000
_cell.length_b   1.000
_cell.length_c   1.000
_cell.angle_alpha   90.00
_cell.angle_beta   90.00
_cell.angle_gamma   90.00
#
_symmetry.space_group_name_H-M   'P 1'
#
loop_
_entity.id
_entity.type
_entity.pdbx_description
1 polymer ?
#
loop_
_entity_poly.entity_id
_entity_poly.type
_entity_poly.pdbx_seq_one_letter_code
_entity_poly.pdbx_strand_id
1 'polypeptide(L)'
;MNEAPVYQFVFLRHGESLGNAQSRWQGQSDYPLTEKGRAQVRALAERWKTENVQFDLIISSPLGRAKETAEIIAEALKVKVEFDPIWLERAIGEMEGLTAEEVRQKPRPPYVTPYDPVGGDGEGDWALFLRAGQALHSLLRRPPGSYLIVSHGGLLNQLMHAIVGIAPHVDPSGVRFRFENTAFARVFYHPQQHRWVIDAVNDHTHWKSNE
;
A
#
# COMPACT_ATOMS: atom_id res chain seq x y z
N MET A 1 -10.80 34.60 0.74
CA MET A 1 -11.63 33.44 1.14
C MET A 1 -10.64 32.35 1.52
N ASN A 2 -10.61 31.88 2.78
CA ASN A 2 -9.76 30.77 3.15
C ASN A 2 -10.30 29.54 2.42
N GLU A 3 -9.48 28.93 1.59
CA GLU A 3 -9.82 27.63 0.99
C GLU A 3 -10.11 26.63 2.10
N ALA A 4 -11.16 25.83 1.91
CA ALA A 4 -11.51 24.80 2.88
C ALA A 4 -10.35 23.80 3.03
N PRO A 5 -10.01 23.38 4.25
CA PRO A 5 -8.93 22.45 4.47
C PRO A 5 -9.18 21.13 3.72
N VAL A 6 -8.18 20.66 2.98
CA VAL A 6 -8.25 19.43 2.18
C VAL A 6 -7.09 18.53 2.60
N TYR A 7 -7.35 17.22 2.71
CA TYR A 7 -6.29 16.23 2.80
C TYR A 7 -5.97 15.71 1.40
N GLN A 8 -4.69 15.65 1.09
CA GLN A 8 -4.19 14.94 -0.09
C GLN A 8 -3.39 13.73 0.40
N PHE A 9 -3.80 12.55 -0.03
CA PHE A 9 -3.09 11.30 0.25
C PHE A 9 -2.57 10.70 -1.06
N VAL A 10 -1.30 10.32 -1.04
CA VAL A 10 -0.71 9.47 -2.08
C VAL A 10 -0.36 8.13 -1.43
N PHE A 11 -1.06 7.09 -1.84
CA PHE A 11 -0.84 5.72 -1.37
C PHE A 11 0.05 4.98 -2.35
N LEU A 12 1.28 4.69 -1.95
CA LEU A 12 2.34 4.14 -2.77
C LEU A 12 2.66 2.70 -2.35
N ARG A 13 2.69 1.78 -3.29
CA ARG A 13 3.28 0.46 -3.08
C ARG A 13 4.81 0.55 -3.22
N HIS A 14 5.54 -0.13 -2.33
CA HIS A 14 6.99 -0.24 -2.37
C HIS A 14 7.54 -0.69 -3.74
N GLY A 15 8.81 -0.40 -4.02
CA GLY A 15 9.54 -0.87 -5.20
C GLY A 15 9.65 -2.40 -5.28
N GLU A 16 10.08 -2.95 -6.43
CA GLU A 16 10.24 -4.38 -6.57
C GLU A 16 11.20 -4.94 -5.50
N SER A 17 10.72 -5.93 -4.73
CA SER A 17 11.53 -6.67 -3.77
C SER A 17 11.99 -8.01 -4.34
N LEU A 18 12.98 -8.63 -3.69
CA LEU A 18 13.44 -9.97 -4.05
C LEU A 18 12.29 -10.99 -4.04
N GLY A 19 11.35 -10.90 -3.08
CA GLY A 19 10.16 -11.73 -3.06
C GLY A 19 9.24 -11.51 -4.27
N ASN A 20 9.11 -10.26 -4.77
CA ASN A 20 8.37 -9.99 -6.01
C ASN A 20 9.06 -10.62 -7.21
N ALA A 21 10.38 -10.44 -7.37
CA ALA A 21 11.16 -10.99 -8.46
C ALA A 21 11.11 -12.54 -8.50
N GLN A 22 10.99 -13.17 -7.34
CA GLN A 22 10.88 -14.63 -7.18
C GLN A 22 9.41 -15.12 -7.15
N SER A 23 8.41 -14.26 -7.37
CA SER A 23 6.99 -14.60 -7.30
C SER A 23 6.58 -15.26 -5.98
N ARG A 24 7.19 -14.83 -4.85
CA ARG A 24 6.89 -15.34 -3.51
C ARG A 24 5.85 -14.49 -2.80
N TRP A 25 5.00 -15.14 -2.06
CA TRP A 25 4.07 -14.51 -1.13
C TRP A 25 4.86 -14.05 0.09
N GLN A 26 5.00 -12.74 0.26
CA GLN A 26 5.93 -12.18 1.23
C GLN A 26 5.33 -12.01 2.62
N GLY A 27 4.03 -11.64 2.68
CA GLY A 27 3.43 -11.27 3.95
C GLY A 27 4.27 -10.21 4.68
N GLN A 28 4.56 -10.47 5.95
CA GLN A 28 5.40 -9.61 6.78
C GLN A 28 6.88 -10.06 6.83
N SER A 29 7.25 -11.12 6.12
CA SER A 29 8.66 -11.48 5.93
C SER A 29 9.42 -10.38 5.21
N ASP A 30 10.67 -10.14 5.65
CA ASP A 30 11.46 -9.03 5.16
C ASP A 30 12.33 -9.45 3.96
N TYR A 31 11.95 -8.98 2.80
CA TYR A 31 12.69 -9.12 1.55
C TYR A 31 13.22 -7.75 1.10
N PRO A 32 14.52 -7.61 0.81
CA PRO A 32 15.09 -6.33 0.38
C PRO A 32 14.59 -5.94 -1.01
N LEU A 33 14.71 -4.65 -1.35
CA LEU A 33 14.52 -4.19 -2.72
C LEU A 33 15.55 -4.83 -3.65
N THR A 34 15.15 -5.11 -4.90
CA THR A 34 16.08 -5.42 -5.98
C THR A 34 16.71 -4.13 -6.52
N GLU A 35 17.79 -4.24 -7.30
CA GLU A 35 18.36 -3.07 -8.00
C GLU A 35 17.33 -2.44 -8.95
N LYS A 36 16.49 -3.27 -9.59
CA LYS A 36 15.36 -2.79 -10.39
C LYS A 36 14.35 -2.03 -9.52
N GLY A 37 14.02 -2.54 -8.33
CA GLY A 37 13.14 -1.85 -7.39
C GLY A 37 13.67 -0.48 -6.97
N ARG A 38 14.97 -0.38 -6.66
CA ARG A 38 15.64 0.90 -6.39
C ARG A 38 15.58 1.85 -7.58
N ALA A 39 15.80 1.34 -8.80
CA ALA A 39 15.69 2.15 -10.02
C ALA A 39 14.26 2.65 -10.25
N GLN A 40 13.23 1.81 -10.00
CA GLN A 40 11.82 2.22 -10.05
C GLN A 40 11.53 3.37 -9.08
N VAL A 41 12.01 3.26 -7.84
CA VAL A 41 11.79 4.28 -6.80
C VAL A 41 12.50 5.59 -7.16
N ARG A 42 13.74 5.51 -7.65
CA ARG A 42 14.46 6.71 -8.12
C ARG A 42 13.76 7.40 -9.28
N ALA A 43 13.25 6.63 -10.25
CA ALA A 43 12.49 7.18 -11.37
C ALA A 43 11.21 7.91 -10.90
N LEU A 44 10.49 7.37 -9.91
CA LEU A 44 9.34 8.02 -9.30
C LEU A 44 9.74 9.32 -8.59
N ALA A 45 10.81 9.28 -7.80
CA ALA A 45 11.30 10.44 -7.07
C ALA A 45 11.71 11.59 -8.03
N GLU A 46 12.39 11.27 -9.13
CA GLU A 46 12.75 12.27 -10.17
C GLU A 46 11.52 12.82 -10.89
N ARG A 47 10.52 11.97 -11.20
CA ARG A 47 9.23 12.45 -11.73
C ARG A 47 8.59 13.47 -10.78
N TRP A 48 8.44 13.13 -9.51
CA TRP A 48 7.80 14.03 -8.53
C TRP A 48 8.60 15.31 -8.29
N LYS A 49 9.92 15.24 -8.35
CA LYS A 49 10.78 16.42 -8.30
C LYS A 49 10.56 17.35 -9.50
N THR A 50 10.48 16.78 -10.71
CA THR A 50 10.19 17.52 -11.94
C THR A 50 8.78 18.13 -11.94
N GLU A 51 7.81 17.40 -11.41
CA GLU A 51 6.41 17.86 -11.25
C GLU A 51 6.23 18.82 -10.06
N ASN A 52 7.30 19.11 -9.29
CA ASN A 52 7.26 19.91 -8.06
C ASN A 52 6.24 19.40 -7.03
N VAL A 53 6.06 18.08 -6.95
CA VAL A 53 5.20 17.46 -5.93
C VAL A 53 5.80 17.68 -4.55
N GLN A 54 4.97 18.09 -3.61
CA GLN A 54 5.38 18.33 -2.22
C GLN A 54 4.52 17.51 -1.27
N PHE A 55 5.17 17.00 -0.23
CA PHE A 55 4.52 16.32 0.88
C PHE A 55 4.94 16.97 2.20
N ASP A 56 4.01 17.11 3.12
CA ASP A 56 4.31 17.56 4.48
C ASP A 56 5.00 16.46 5.30
N LEU A 57 4.68 15.19 4.98
CA LEU A 57 5.20 14.04 5.68
C LEU A 57 5.10 12.77 4.82
N ILE A 58 6.09 11.90 4.96
CA ILE A 58 6.04 10.53 4.48
C ILE A 58 5.78 9.62 5.67
N ILE A 59 4.79 8.72 5.56
CA ILE A 59 4.49 7.70 6.56
C ILE A 59 4.72 6.34 5.89
N SER A 60 5.49 5.47 6.51
CA SER A 60 5.85 4.20 5.88
C SER A 60 5.67 3.00 6.81
N SER A 61 5.32 1.88 6.21
CA SER A 61 5.54 0.58 6.82
C SER A 61 7.01 0.42 7.23
N PRO A 62 7.30 -0.19 8.40
CA PRO A 62 8.67 -0.45 8.83
C PRO A 62 9.35 -1.62 8.11
N LEU A 63 8.65 -2.42 7.28
CA LEU A 63 9.27 -3.50 6.50
C LEU A 63 10.32 -2.95 5.53
N GLY A 64 11.49 -3.58 5.46
CA GLY A 64 12.68 -3.11 4.76
C GLY A 64 12.40 -2.61 3.35
N ARG A 65 11.61 -3.31 2.55
CA ARG A 65 11.23 -2.91 1.19
C ARG A 65 10.43 -1.59 1.12
N ALA A 66 9.54 -1.34 2.08
CA ALA A 66 8.77 -0.11 2.15
C ALA A 66 9.59 1.01 2.78
N LYS A 67 10.34 0.69 3.83
CA LYS A 67 11.26 1.60 4.50
C LYS A 67 12.28 2.18 3.52
N GLU A 68 13.01 1.33 2.80
CA GLU A 68 14.01 1.76 1.81
C GLU A 68 13.36 2.59 0.67
N THR A 69 12.14 2.20 0.22
CA THR A 69 11.37 2.99 -0.76
C THR A 69 11.10 4.41 -0.23
N ALA A 70 10.63 4.52 1.01
CA ALA A 70 10.33 5.81 1.64
C ALA A 70 11.59 6.67 1.83
N GLU A 71 12.70 6.07 2.27
CA GLU A 71 13.96 6.74 2.50
C GLU A 71 14.56 7.33 1.21
N ILE A 72 14.53 6.59 0.10
CA ILE A 72 14.99 7.09 -1.21
C ILE A 72 14.17 8.31 -1.66
N ILE A 73 12.84 8.26 -1.51
CA ILE A 73 11.95 9.38 -1.88
C ILE A 73 12.17 10.56 -0.93
N ALA A 74 12.30 10.29 0.36
CA ALA A 74 12.51 11.30 1.39
C ALA A 74 13.81 12.11 1.16
N GLU A 75 14.88 11.43 0.80
CA GLU A 75 16.16 12.06 0.46
C GLU A 75 16.02 12.97 -0.77
N ALA A 76 15.37 12.48 -1.83
CA ALA A 76 15.19 13.22 -3.08
C ALA A 76 14.30 14.47 -2.92
N LEU A 77 13.22 14.38 -2.12
CA LEU A 77 12.25 15.45 -1.92
C LEU A 77 12.49 16.26 -0.65
N LYS A 78 13.46 15.87 0.19
CA LYS A 78 13.82 16.51 1.49
C LYS A 78 12.61 16.55 2.46
N VAL A 79 11.87 15.47 2.55
CA VAL A 79 10.69 15.31 3.41
C VAL A 79 11.01 14.36 4.57
N LYS A 80 10.45 14.62 5.74
CA LYS A 80 10.60 13.73 6.91
C LYS A 80 9.84 12.41 6.70
N VAL A 81 10.35 11.32 7.32
CA VAL A 81 9.70 10.00 7.33
C VAL A 81 9.34 9.61 8.76
N GLU A 82 8.14 9.08 8.93
CA GLU A 82 7.69 8.37 10.13
C GLU A 82 7.40 6.92 9.77
N PHE A 83 7.75 5.99 10.66
CA PHE A 83 7.45 4.57 10.49
C PHE A 83 6.33 4.17 11.44
N ASP A 84 5.29 3.53 10.90
CA ASP A 84 4.14 3.10 11.68
C ASP A 84 3.73 1.66 11.30
N PRO A 85 3.75 0.72 12.27
CA PRO A 85 3.38 -0.68 12.03
C PRO A 85 1.96 -0.89 11.50
N ILE A 86 1.06 0.08 11.64
CA ILE A 86 -0.29 -0.02 11.08
C ILE A 86 -0.28 -0.20 9.56
N TRP A 87 0.81 0.23 8.88
CA TRP A 87 1.02 0.13 7.43
C TRP A 87 1.71 -1.15 6.98
N LEU A 88 1.95 -2.12 7.87
CA LEU A 88 2.49 -3.44 7.52
C LEU A 88 1.62 -4.15 6.48
N GLU A 89 2.25 -5.02 5.68
CA GLU A 89 1.51 -5.90 4.78
C GLU A 89 0.61 -6.87 5.59
N ARG A 90 -0.31 -7.52 4.91
CA ARG A 90 -1.10 -8.62 5.45
C ARG A 90 -0.17 -9.71 6.00
N ALA A 91 -0.36 -10.09 7.24
CA ALA A 91 0.23 -11.32 7.75
C ALA A 91 -0.46 -12.51 7.07
N ILE A 92 0.30 -13.42 6.50
CA ILE A 92 -0.23 -14.56 5.76
C ILE A 92 0.22 -15.91 6.33
N GLY A 93 0.76 -15.90 7.55
CA GLY A 93 1.10 -17.09 8.32
C GLY A 93 2.01 -18.05 7.56
N GLU A 94 1.68 -19.33 7.58
CA GLU A 94 2.46 -20.39 6.92
C GLU A 94 2.60 -20.25 5.40
N MET A 95 1.96 -19.26 4.79
CA MET A 95 2.09 -19.00 3.34
C MET A 95 3.26 -18.07 3.03
N GLU A 96 3.91 -17.48 4.05
CA GLU A 96 5.07 -16.62 3.87
C GLU A 96 6.24 -17.36 3.24
N GLY A 97 6.84 -16.74 2.22
CA GLY A 97 7.95 -17.30 1.47
C GLY A 97 7.58 -18.32 0.39
N LEU A 98 6.35 -18.81 0.36
CA LEU A 98 5.90 -19.75 -0.66
C LEU A 98 5.65 -19.07 -2.00
N THR A 99 5.86 -19.80 -3.09
CA THR A 99 5.42 -19.39 -4.42
C THR A 99 3.90 -19.57 -4.58
N ALA A 100 3.30 -18.94 -5.58
CA ALA A 100 1.88 -19.12 -5.88
C ALA A 100 1.54 -20.60 -6.21
N GLU A 101 2.49 -21.36 -6.78
CA GLU A 101 2.31 -22.77 -7.06
C GLU A 101 2.28 -23.61 -5.77
N GLU A 102 3.24 -23.38 -4.86
CA GLU A 102 3.30 -24.06 -3.56
C GLU A 102 2.05 -23.76 -2.72
N VAL A 103 1.54 -22.51 -2.76
CA VAL A 103 0.29 -22.13 -2.09
C VAL A 103 -0.91 -22.87 -2.69
N ARG A 104 -0.99 -23.04 -4.03
CA ARG A 104 -2.07 -23.81 -4.67
C ARG A 104 -2.09 -25.27 -4.28
N GLN A 105 -0.93 -25.86 -3.99
CA GLN A 105 -0.80 -27.26 -3.58
C GLN A 105 -1.13 -27.50 -2.11
N LYS A 106 -1.21 -26.44 -1.29
CA LYS A 106 -1.63 -26.61 0.11
C LYS A 106 -3.09 -27.07 0.21
N PRO A 107 -3.41 -27.97 1.16
CA PRO A 107 -4.80 -28.34 1.44
C PRO A 107 -5.63 -27.09 1.74
N ARG A 108 -6.82 -27.05 1.15
CA ARG A 108 -7.78 -25.98 1.43
C ARG A 108 -8.93 -26.53 2.27
N PRO A 109 -9.40 -25.77 3.27
CA PRO A 109 -10.62 -26.15 3.96
C PRO A 109 -11.80 -26.14 2.96
N PRO A 110 -12.85 -26.91 3.24
CA PRO A 110 -13.99 -27.05 2.32
C PRO A 110 -14.72 -25.74 2.05
N TYR A 111 -14.62 -24.80 2.96
CA TYR A 111 -15.08 -23.42 2.80
C TYR A 111 -14.19 -22.50 3.60
N VAL A 112 -14.06 -21.24 3.15
CA VAL A 112 -13.33 -20.18 3.80
C VAL A 112 -14.25 -18.98 3.89
N THR A 113 -14.33 -18.37 5.05
CA THR A 113 -15.06 -17.12 5.26
C THR A 113 -14.09 -15.94 5.34
N PRO A 114 -14.55 -14.69 5.14
CA PRO A 114 -13.69 -13.52 5.31
C PRO A 114 -13.16 -13.31 6.74
N TYR A 115 -13.69 -14.05 7.70
CA TYR A 115 -13.25 -13.99 9.11
C TYR A 115 -12.10 -14.95 9.41
N ASP A 116 -11.92 -15.98 8.55
CA ASP A 116 -10.92 -17.01 8.78
C ASP A 116 -9.49 -16.44 8.55
N PRO A 117 -8.52 -16.84 9.39
CA PRO A 117 -7.14 -16.45 9.20
C PRO A 117 -6.56 -17.07 7.91
N VAL A 118 -5.71 -16.32 7.23
CA VAL A 118 -4.94 -16.83 6.08
C VAL A 118 -3.69 -17.55 6.59
N GLY A 119 -3.38 -18.72 5.99
CA GLY A 119 -2.19 -19.46 6.35
C GLY A 119 -2.13 -19.93 7.81
N GLY A 120 -3.28 -20.24 8.41
CA GLY A 120 -3.40 -20.77 9.76
C GLY A 120 -3.46 -19.69 10.85
N ASP A 121 -2.55 -18.73 10.86
CA ASP A 121 -2.42 -17.70 11.89
C ASP A 121 -2.29 -16.25 11.33
N GLY A 122 -2.42 -16.08 10.03
CA GLY A 122 -2.37 -14.76 9.38
C GLY A 122 -3.65 -13.95 9.56
N GLU A 123 -3.68 -12.77 8.94
CA GLU A 123 -4.87 -11.89 8.97
C GLU A 123 -5.94 -12.37 7.99
N GLY A 124 -7.16 -12.62 8.46
CA GLY A 124 -8.34 -12.76 7.62
C GLY A 124 -8.71 -11.45 6.90
N ASP A 125 -9.62 -11.53 5.92
CA ASP A 125 -10.00 -10.34 5.15
C ASP A 125 -10.63 -9.25 6.03
N TRP A 126 -11.46 -9.63 7.01
CA TRP A 126 -12.05 -8.69 7.96
C TRP A 126 -11.00 -8.06 8.89
N ALA A 127 -10.03 -8.82 9.39
CA ALA A 127 -8.96 -8.28 10.23
C ALA A 127 -8.15 -7.22 9.48
N LEU A 128 -7.76 -7.53 8.25
CA LEU A 128 -7.03 -6.60 7.39
C LEU A 128 -7.86 -5.36 7.02
N PHE A 129 -9.15 -5.53 6.73
CA PHE A 129 -10.06 -4.42 6.42
C PHE A 129 -10.22 -3.47 7.62
N LEU A 130 -10.41 -4.01 8.82
CA LEU A 130 -10.50 -3.21 10.05
C LEU A 130 -9.20 -2.45 10.31
N ARG A 131 -8.03 -3.09 10.13
CA ARG A 131 -6.72 -2.43 10.24
C ARG A 131 -6.56 -1.33 9.19
N ALA A 132 -6.97 -1.57 7.95
CA ALA A 132 -6.96 -0.55 6.90
C ALA A 132 -7.85 0.65 7.26
N GLY A 133 -9.04 0.42 7.82
CA GLY A 133 -9.91 1.47 8.34
C GLY A 133 -9.29 2.26 9.49
N GLN A 134 -8.62 1.57 10.43
CA GLN A 134 -7.88 2.23 11.52
C GLN A 134 -6.71 3.06 10.99
N ALA A 135 -5.97 2.55 10.00
CA ALA A 135 -4.89 3.27 9.34
C ALA A 135 -5.41 4.55 8.66
N LEU A 136 -6.53 4.46 7.94
CA LEU A 136 -7.19 5.62 7.34
C LEU A 136 -7.61 6.63 8.41
N HIS A 137 -8.23 6.17 9.49
CA HIS A 137 -8.63 7.04 10.60
C HIS A 137 -7.43 7.74 11.27
N SER A 138 -6.28 7.06 11.38
CA SER A 138 -5.06 7.66 11.93
C SER A 138 -4.58 8.85 11.10
N LEU A 139 -4.72 8.80 9.78
CA LEU A 139 -4.40 9.92 8.88
C LEU A 139 -5.34 11.11 9.10
N LEU A 140 -6.64 10.85 9.25
CA LEU A 140 -7.64 11.90 9.45
C LEU A 140 -7.55 12.60 10.81
N ARG A 141 -6.80 12.05 11.76
CA ARG A 141 -6.49 12.70 13.05
C ARG A 141 -5.30 13.67 12.95
N ARG A 142 -4.57 13.66 11.84
CA ARG A 142 -3.51 14.62 11.55
C ARG A 142 -4.11 15.93 11.01
N PRO A 143 -3.39 17.04 11.02
CA PRO A 143 -3.83 18.25 10.33
C PRO A 143 -4.08 17.99 8.84
N PRO A 144 -5.03 18.71 8.19
CA PRO A 144 -5.12 18.71 6.74
C PRO A 144 -3.78 19.07 6.09
N GLY A 145 -3.43 18.38 5.01
CA GLY A 145 -2.13 18.52 4.35
C GLY A 145 -1.91 17.43 3.30
N SER A 146 -0.69 17.37 2.78
CA SER A 146 -0.25 16.43 1.76
C SER A 146 0.62 15.33 2.37
N TYR A 147 0.19 14.09 2.27
CA TYR A 147 0.83 12.93 2.88
C TYR A 147 1.16 11.86 1.84
N LEU A 148 2.41 11.38 1.85
CA LEU A 148 2.79 10.18 1.13
C LEU A 148 2.77 9.00 2.09
N ILE A 149 2.05 7.95 1.74
CA ILE A 149 1.99 6.71 2.51
C ILE A 149 2.64 5.59 1.70
N VAL A 150 3.73 5.01 2.23
CA VAL A 150 4.43 3.90 1.58
C VAL A 150 4.06 2.59 2.27
N SER A 151 3.44 1.69 1.52
CA SER A 151 2.90 0.44 2.04
C SER A 151 2.94 -0.68 0.99
N HIS A 152 2.01 -1.61 1.04
CA HIS A 152 2.02 -2.88 0.34
C HIS A 152 0.70 -3.14 -0.39
N GLY A 153 0.75 -4.07 -1.36
CA GLY A 153 -0.39 -4.32 -2.23
C GLY A 153 -1.66 -4.82 -1.51
N GLY A 154 -1.52 -5.70 -0.53
CA GLY A 154 -2.66 -6.25 0.20
C GLY A 154 -3.36 -5.20 1.08
N LEU A 155 -2.58 -4.47 1.88
CA LEU A 155 -3.15 -3.42 2.74
C LEU A 155 -3.73 -2.28 1.91
N LEU A 156 -3.04 -1.80 0.87
CA LEU A 156 -3.55 -0.71 0.03
C LEU A 156 -4.84 -1.09 -0.71
N ASN A 157 -4.98 -2.34 -1.14
CA ASN A 157 -6.23 -2.82 -1.70
C ASN A 157 -7.38 -2.72 -0.69
N GLN A 158 -7.17 -3.14 0.56
CA GLN A 158 -8.21 -3.05 1.61
C GLN A 158 -8.47 -1.61 2.05
N LEU A 159 -7.45 -0.75 2.02
CA LEU A 159 -7.61 0.68 2.27
C LEU A 159 -8.54 1.33 1.24
N MET A 160 -8.35 1.02 -0.04
CA MET A 160 -9.23 1.52 -1.11
C MET A 160 -10.66 1.00 -0.93
N HIS A 161 -10.85 -0.27 -0.53
CA HIS A 161 -12.17 -0.79 -0.17
C HIS A 161 -12.82 -0.02 0.99
N ALA A 162 -12.04 0.31 2.04
CA ALA A 162 -12.54 1.10 3.17
C ALA A 162 -12.96 2.52 2.73
N ILE A 163 -12.22 3.15 1.81
CA ILE A 163 -12.55 4.48 1.26
C ILE A 163 -13.86 4.44 0.47
N VAL A 164 -14.09 3.40 -0.34
CA VAL A 164 -15.31 3.29 -1.17
C VAL A 164 -16.46 2.59 -0.46
N GLY A 165 -16.27 2.14 0.79
CA GLY A 165 -17.33 1.52 1.59
C GLY A 165 -17.68 0.08 1.20
N ILE A 166 -16.74 -0.65 0.60
CA ILE A 166 -16.92 -2.07 0.24
C ILE A 166 -16.33 -2.95 1.36
N ALA A 167 -17.18 -3.57 2.15
CA ALA A 167 -16.76 -4.51 3.18
C ALA A 167 -16.40 -5.88 2.61
N PRO A 168 -15.52 -6.66 3.27
CA PRO A 168 -15.25 -8.04 2.88
C PRO A 168 -16.50 -8.90 2.91
N HIS A 169 -16.68 -9.74 1.90
CA HIS A 169 -17.77 -10.71 1.80
C HIS A 169 -17.26 -12.06 1.27
N VAL A 170 -18.11 -13.09 1.38
CA VAL A 170 -17.73 -14.48 1.07
C VAL A 170 -17.39 -14.69 -0.42
N ASP A 171 -18.00 -13.92 -1.30
CA ASP A 171 -17.71 -14.02 -2.73
C ASP A 171 -16.39 -13.30 -3.07
N PRO A 172 -15.34 -14.03 -3.49
CA PRO A 172 -14.04 -13.44 -3.84
C PRO A 172 -14.05 -12.73 -5.20
N SER A 173 -15.16 -12.74 -5.94
CA SER A 173 -15.29 -12.12 -7.28
C SER A 173 -15.46 -10.59 -7.25
N GLY A 174 -15.32 -9.97 -6.08
CA GLY A 174 -15.48 -8.53 -5.88
C GLY A 174 -14.41 -7.66 -6.59
N VAL A 175 -14.60 -6.36 -6.50
CA VAL A 175 -13.66 -5.34 -7.03
C VAL A 175 -12.29 -5.50 -6.39
N ARG A 176 -11.24 -5.35 -7.18
CA ARG A 176 -9.86 -5.34 -6.70
C ARG A 176 -9.12 -4.12 -7.22
N PHE A 177 -8.52 -3.38 -6.29
CA PHE A 177 -7.61 -2.28 -6.61
C PHE A 177 -6.18 -2.83 -6.77
N ARG A 178 -5.67 -2.81 -7.99
CA ARG A 178 -4.32 -3.26 -8.29
C ARG A 178 -3.32 -2.15 -8.01
N PHE A 179 -2.18 -2.52 -7.45
CA PHE A 179 -1.01 -1.66 -7.33
C PHE A 179 0.21 -2.42 -7.84
N GLU A 180 0.82 -1.96 -8.92
CA GLU A 180 2.14 -2.43 -9.35
C GLU A 180 3.23 -1.92 -8.40
N ASN A 181 4.45 -2.45 -8.49
CA ASN A 181 5.56 -1.90 -7.72
C ASN A 181 5.80 -0.43 -8.10
N THR A 182 5.94 0.43 -7.11
CA THR A 182 6.00 1.90 -7.23
C THR A 182 4.77 2.56 -7.86
N ALA A 183 3.70 1.81 -8.08
CA ALA A 183 2.42 2.42 -8.45
C ALA A 183 1.76 3.10 -7.24
N PHE A 184 1.06 4.19 -7.49
CA PHE A 184 0.35 4.92 -6.44
C PHE A 184 -1.10 5.23 -6.83
N ALA A 185 -1.90 5.47 -5.79
CA ALA A 185 -3.21 6.11 -5.89
C ALA A 185 -3.14 7.51 -5.29
N ARG A 186 -3.81 8.47 -5.93
CA ARG A 186 -3.97 9.84 -5.42
C ARG A 186 -5.42 10.05 -5.02
N VAL A 187 -5.60 10.44 -3.76
CA VAL A 187 -6.92 10.54 -3.13
C VAL A 187 -6.99 11.84 -2.35
N PHE A 188 -8.10 12.55 -2.48
CA PHE A 188 -8.40 13.75 -1.70
C PHE A 188 -9.56 13.48 -0.76
N TYR A 189 -9.52 14.08 0.42
CA TYR A 189 -10.64 14.09 1.35
C TYR A 189 -11.01 15.52 1.71
N HIS A 190 -12.28 15.86 1.53
CA HIS A 190 -12.88 17.16 1.84
C HIS A 190 -13.73 17.04 3.11
N PRO A 191 -13.21 17.41 4.29
CA PRO A 191 -13.89 17.15 5.57
C PRO A 191 -15.22 17.88 5.71
N GLN A 192 -15.34 19.09 5.19
CA GLN A 192 -16.59 19.86 5.26
C GLN A 192 -17.74 19.23 4.47
N GLN A 193 -17.44 18.41 3.48
CA GLN A 193 -18.42 17.76 2.61
C GLN A 193 -18.49 16.26 2.86
N HIS A 194 -17.65 15.71 3.77
CA HIS A 194 -17.45 14.28 3.97
C HIS A 194 -17.23 13.53 2.64
N ARG A 195 -16.48 14.15 1.71
CA ARG A 195 -16.33 13.65 0.35
C ARG A 195 -14.90 13.16 0.09
N TRP A 196 -14.81 11.94 -0.39
CA TRP A 196 -13.59 11.37 -0.98
C TRP A 196 -13.60 11.59 -2.49
N VAL A 197 -12.42 11.91 -3.04
CA VAL A 197 -12.18 11.99 -4.48
C VAL A 197 -10.99 11.11 -4.80
N ILE A 198 -11.20 10.08 -5.60
CA ILE A 198 -10.13 9.23 -6.12
C ILE A 198 -9.74 9.77 -7.49
N ASP A 199 -8.57 10.39 -7.58
CA ASP A 199 -8.11 11.08 -8.78
C ASP A 199 -7.28 10.16 -9.69
N ALA A 200 -6.51 9.24 -9.09
CA ALA A 200 -5.72 8.25 -9.82
C ALA A 200 -5.65 6.94 -9.04
N VAL A 201 -5.55 5.82 -9.74
CA VAL A 201 -5.28 4.49 -9.18
C VAL A 201 -4.26 3.80 -10.06
N ASN A 202 -3.26 3.18 -9.43
CA ASN A 202 -2.22 2.41 -10.11
C ASN A 202 -1.40 3.25 -11.12
N ASP A 203 -1.16 4.54 -10.84
CA ASP A 203 -0.26 5.34 -11.68
C ASP A 203 1.19 4.85 -11.45
N HIS A 204 1.78 4.33 -12.52
CA HIS A 204 3.17 3.87 -12.58
C HIS A 204 3.88 4.32 -13.87
N THR A 205 3.41 5.41 -14.46
CA THR A 205 3.87 5.93 -15.76
C THR A 205 5.33 6.43 -15.74
N HIS A 206 5.91 6.62 -14.56
CA HIS A 206 7.34 6.91 -14.37
C HIS A 206 8.25 5.72 -14.70
N TRP A 207 7.69 4.52 -14.78
CA TRP A 207 8.42 3.30 -15.07
C TRP A 207 7.80 2.57 -16.26
N LYS A 208 8.53 2.53 -17.38
CA LYS A 208 8.17 1.66 -18.51
C LYS A 208 8.87 0.33 -18.29
N SER A 209 8.12 -0.74 -18.03
CA SER A 209 8.68 -2.09 -18.17
C SER A 209 9.10 -2.23 -19.65
N ASN A 210 10.39 -2.44 -19.88
CA ASN A 210 10.80 -2.97 -21.17
C ASN A 210 10.16 -4.37 -21.25
N GLU A 211 9.11 -4.50 -22.06
CA GLU A 211 8.57 -5.79 -22.49
C GLU A 211 9.61 -6.58 -23.26
#